data_c9816e5272bda1d60256211740559252
#
_entry.id   c9816e5272bda1d60256211740559252
#
_cell.length_a   1.000
_cell.length_b   1.000
_cell.length_c   1.000
_cell.angle_alpha   90.00
_cell.angle_beta   90.00
_cell.angle_gamma   90.00
#
_symmetry.space_group_name_H-M   'P 1'
#
loop_
_entity.id
_entity.type
_entity.pdbx_description
1 polymer ?
#
loop_
_entity_poly.entity_id
_entity_poly.type
_entity_poly.pdbx_seq_one_letter_code
_entity_poly.pdbx_strand_id
1 'polypeptide(L)'
;MSQTPLLSIVAAVYNGEKFLAQFFECIEQQQLDSYELILVNDGSTDNSLVVIAEWQERLQNVQVLEQENQGVSVARNTGLAAASGKYLAFPDIDDKLYPGMYRTLLEMAEKEHLDIATCNGTYVYEKRRESHPIFPLDRLPSTGVLPGHVWLKQALDSRKFLHVTWLNIYRHDFIRQHHFHFEPGLRHQDIPWTTEALLAAERVQYTSQQFYDYYIHSESVSHKPDNDDTLMRSARHYMKILEMLEAINQRYPDKVRHIAACRWQTPKKAWESSIPSIA
;
A
#
# COMPACT_ATOMS: atom_id res chain seq x y z
N MET A 1 5.94 26.42 -19.18
CA MET A 1 5.21 25.13 -19.09
C MET A 1 5.72 24.47 -17.84
N SER A 2 4.88 24.23 -16.83
CA SER A 2 5.29 23.50 -15.63
C SER A 2 5.68 22.08 -16.08
N GLN A 3 6.85 21.65 -15.66
CA GLN A 3 7.33 20.30 -15.96
C GLN A 3 6.45 19.29 -15.19
N THR A 4 5.99 18.24 -15.85
CA THR A 4 5.20 17.18 -15.20
C THR A 4 6.01 16.58 -14.03
N PRO A 5 5.47 16.52 -12.81
CA PRO A 5 6.19 15.95 -11.68
C PRO A 5 6.55 14.48 -11.93
N LEU A 6 7.68 14.04 -11.37
CA LEU A 6 8.05 12.63 -11.46
C LEU A 6 7.18 11.77 -10.53
N LEU A 7 6.81 12.29 -9.36
CA LEU A 7 5.99 11.58 -8.36
C LEU A 7 4.84 12.45 -7.88
N SER A 8 3.61 11.90 -7.89
CA SER A 8 2.49 12.41 -7.11
C SER A 8 2.36 11.59 -5.82
N ILE A 9 2.48 12.25 -4.68
CA ILE A 9 2.26 11.67 -3.37
C ILE A 9 0.85 12.07 -2.94
N VAL A 10 -0.05 11.10 -2.84
CA VAL A 10 -1.45 11.30 -2.48
C VAL A 10 -1.70 10.79 -1.08
N ALA A 11 -2.05 11.67 -0.15
CA ALA A 11 -2.34 11.30 1.23
C ALA A 11 -3.72 11.78 1.66
N ALA A 12 -4.53 10.86 2.21
CA ALA A 12 -5.81 11.16 2.80
C ALA A 12 -5.62 11.65 4.25
N VAL A 13 -6.32 12.71 4.63
CA VAL A 13 -6.25 13.32 5.97
C VAL A 13 -7.65 13.36 6.56
N TYR A 14 -7.81 12.74 7.72
CA TYR A 14 -9.00 12.86 8.57
C TYR A 14 -8.63 12.88 10.03
N ASN A 15 -8.82 14.01 10.70
CA ASN A 15 -8.44 14.23 12.10
C ASN A 15 -6.98 13.80 12.38
N GLY A 16 -6.06 14.31 11.56
CA GLY A 16 -4.65 13.93 11.52
C GLY A 16 -3.71 14.91 12.21
N GLU A 17 -4.22 15.91 12.94
CA GLU A 17 -3.45 17.00 13.56
C GLU A 17 -2.14 16.54 14.20
N LYS A 18 -2.19 15.46 14.96
CA LYS A 18 -1.03 14.94 15.72
C LYS A 18 0.02 14.22 14.87
N PHE A 19 -0.32 13.84 13.62
CA PHE A 19 0.57 13.07 12.74
C PHE A 19 1.19 13.92 11.64
N LEU A 20 0.50 14.98 11.23
CA LEU A 20 0.86 15.77 10.05
C LEU A 20 2.26 16.37 10.13
N ALA A 21 2.70 16.89 11.30
CA ALA A 21 4.04 17.45 11.44
C ALA A 21 5.12 16.41 11.10
N GLN A 22 5.03 15.21 11.70
CA GLN A 22 5.96 14.11 11.40
C GLN A 22 5.88 13.67 9.94
N PHE A 23 4.67 13.57 9.39
CA PHE A 23 4.48 13.23 8.00
C PHE A 23 5.18 14.21 7.05
N PHE A 24 4.98 15.51 7.24
CA PHE A 24 5.65 16.53 6.43
C PHE A 24 7.17 16.50 6.57
N GLU A 25 7.70 16.29 7.76
CA GLU A 25 9.14 16.07 7.98
C GLU A 25 9.66 14.86 7.20
N CYS A 26 8.92 13.77 7.18
CA CYS A 26 9.25 12.60 6.37
C CYS A 26 9.27 12.90 4.87
N ILE A 27 8.34 13.71 4.37
CA ILE A 27 8.30 14.13 2.96
C ILE A 27 9.49 15.04 2.63
N GLU A 28 9.79 16.04 3.47
CA GLU A 28 10.95 16.92 3.30
C GLU A 28 12.26 16.14 3.24
N GLN A 29 12.41 15.12 4.12
CA GLN A 29 13.59 14.25 4.18
C GLN A 29 13.75 13.32 2.96
N GLN A 30 12.72 13.16 2.12
CA GLN A 30 12.87 12.41 0.85
C GLN A 30 13.77 13.15 -0.15
N GLN A 31 13.92 14.47 -0.03
CA GLN A 31 14.78 15.30 -0.89
C GLN A 31 14.52 15.05 -2.38
N LEU A 32 13.25 15.11 -2.79
CA LEU A 32 12.84 14.88 -4.17
C LEU A 32 12.92 16.16 -4.99
N ASP A 33 13.52 16.09 -6.16
CA ASP A 33 13.67 17.24 -7.07
C ASP A 33 12.40 17.55 -7.85
N SER A 34 11.56 16.55 -8.10
CA SER A 34 10.36 16.65 -8.94
C SER A 34 9.22 15.83 -8.36
N TYR A 35 8.36 16.47 -7.59
CA TYR A 35 7.18 15.86 -7.00
C TYR A 35 6.05 16.89 -6.80
N GLU A 36 4.85 16.39 -6.58
CA GLU A 36 3.72 17.10 -6.00
C GLU A 36 3.19 16.30 -4.80
N LEU A 37 2.75 16.99 -3.76
CA LEU A 37 2.07 16.43 -2.60
C LEU A 37 0.61 16.86 -2.63
N ILE A 38 -0.29 15.89 -2.76
CA ILE A 38 -1.73 16.10 -2.80
C ILE A 38 -2.32 15.58 -1.50
N LEU A 39 -2.74 16.50 -0.64
CA LEU A 39 -3.43 16.19 0.59
C LEU A 39 -4.94 16.32 0.36
N VAL A 40 -5.68 15.27 0.69
CA VAL A 40 -7.13 15.30 0.61
C VAL A 40 -7.69 15.31 2.02
N ASN A 41 -8.16 16.48 2.48
CA ASN A 41 -8.85 16.62 3.76
C ASN A 41 -10.26 16.08 3.64
N ASP A 42 -10.50 14.92 4.25
CA ASP A 42 -11.78 14.20 4.24
C ASP A 42 -12.70 14.67 5.38
N GLY A 43 -12.90 15.99 5.47
CA GLY A 43 -13.81 16.60 6.45
C GLY A 43 -13.31 16.56 7.88
N SER A 44 -12.01 16.84 8.12
CA SER A 44 -11.45 16.92 9.47
C SER A 44 -12.14 17.98 10.32
N THR A 45 -12.30 17.70 11.61
CA THR A 45 -12.93 18.57 12.60
C THR A 45 -11.93 19.07 13.68
N ASP A 46 -10.69 18.59 13.61
CA ASP A 46 -9.55 19.03 14.43
C ASP A 46 -8.75 20.15 13.73
N ASN A 47 -7.54 20.46 14.23
CA ASN A 47 -6.68 21.49 13.65
C ASN A 47 -5.84 21.01 12.43
N SER A 48 -6.21 19.90 11.79
CA SER A 48 -5.46 19.37 10.63
C SER A 48 -5.23 20.42 9.56
N LEU A 49 -6.25 21.21 9.18
CA LEU A 49 -6.10 22.27 8.16
C LEU A 49 -5.17 23.38 8.59
N VAL A 50 -5.11 23.72 9.88
CA VAL A 50 -4.18 24.72 10.43
C VAL A 50 -2.75 24.23 10.26
N VAL A 51 -2.45 23.00 10.67
CA VAL A 51 -1.13 22.39 10.51
C VAL A 51 -0.72 22.31 9.03
N ILE A 52 -1.64 21.92 8.16
CA ILE A 52 -1.38 21.88 6.71
C ILE A 52 -1.01 23.26 6.18
N ALA A 53 -1.75 24.32 6.55
CA ALA A 53 -1.49 25.69 6.11
C ALA A 53 -0.10 26.17 6.53
N GLU A 54 0.32 25.88 7.76
CA GLU A 54 1.67 26.22 8.26
C GLU A 54 2.78 25.53 7.45
N TRP A 55 2.57 24.28 7.04
CA TRP A 55 3.53 23.54 6.24
C TRP A 55 3.53 23.94 4.75
N GLN A 56 2.41 24.41 4.20
CA GLN A 56 2.36 24.95 2.83
C GLN A 56 3.27 26.19 2.65
N GLU A 57 3.56 26.93 3.71
CA GLU A 57 4.53 28.05 3.67
C GLU A 57 5.98 27.54 3.53
N ARG A 58 6.27 26.33 3.95
CA ARG A 58 7.62 25.72 3.97
C ARG A 58 7.88 24.81 2.79
N LEU A 59 6.90 23.99 2.43
CA LEU A 59 7.00 23.02 1.34
C LEU A 59 6.37 23.58 0.07
N GLN A 60 7.14 23.56 -1.00
CA GLN A 60 6.61 23.88 -2.33
C GLN A 60 5.84 22.65 -2.89
N ASN A 61 4.96 22.89 -3.86
CA ASN A 61 4.21 21.85 -4.57
C ASN A 61 3.21 21.06 -3.71
N VAL A 62 2.64 21.66 -2.68
CA VAL A 62 1.56 21.10 -1.86
C VAL A 62 0.22 21.61 -2.35
N GLN A 63 -0.61 20.68 -2.82
CA GLN A 63 -2.02 20.91 -3.14
C GLN A 63 -2.90 20.34 -2.03
N VAL A 64 -3.89 21.11 -1.60
CA VAL A 64 -4.89 20.66 -0.62
C VAL A 64 -6.24 20.63 -1.31
N LEU A 65 -6.91 19.48 -1.20
CA LEU A 65 -8.28 19.28 -1.66
C LEU A 65 -9.15 19.00 -0.42
N GLU A 66 -10.35 19.58 -0.42
CA GLU A 66 -11.29 19.39 0.68
C GLU A 66 -12.56 18.70 0.19
N GLN A 67 -13.07 17.79 1.00
CA GLN A 67 -14.35 17.12 0.76
C GLN A 67 -15.07 16.86 2.08
N GLU A 68 -16.39 16.62 2.01
CA GLU A 68 -17.11 16.05 3.14
C GLU A 68 -16.59 14.64 3.42
N ASN A 69 -16.64 14.19 4.68
CA ASN A 69 -16.13 12.88 5.06
C ASN A 69 -16.86 11.75 4.32
N GLN A 70 -16.10 11.04 3.46
CA GLN A 70 -16.57 9.91 2.67
C GLN A 70 -15.64 8.69 2.80
N GLY A 71 -14.62 8.80 3.65
CA GLY A 71 -13.66 7.73 3.94
C GLY A 71 -12.44 7.71 3.00
N VAL A 72 -11.42 7.00 3.46
CA VAL A 72 -10.07 6.95 2.86
C VAL A 72 -10.07 6.57 1.36
N SER A 73 -10.96 5.68 0.92
CA SER A 73 -11.05 5.26 -0.49
C SER A 73 -11.45 6.43 -1.39
N VAL A 74 -12.47 7.19 -0.99
CA VAL A 74 -12.94 8.36 -1.76
C VAL A 74 -11.87 9.46 -1.75
N ALA A 75 -11.25 9.72 -0.60
CA ALA A 75 -10.16 10.69 -0.49
C ALA A 75 -8.97 10.31 -1.40
N ARG A 76 -8.54 9.05 -1.39
CA ARG A 76 -7.48 8.58 -2.30
C ARG A 76 -7.89 8.69 -3.77
N ASN A 77 -9.15 8.40 -4.13
CA ASN A 77 -9.66 8.57 -5.50
C ASN A 77 -9.69 10.05 -5.91
N THR A 78 -10.09 10.95 -5.02
CA THR A 78 -10.06 12.40 -5.26
C THR A 78 -8.64 12.87 -5.55
N GLY A 79 -7.67 12.44 -4.74
CA GLY A 79 -6.26 12.75 -4.96
C GLY A 79 -5.69 12.12 -6.22
N LEU A 80 -6.06 10.86 -6.52
CA LEU A 80 -5.68 10.17 -7.76
C LEU A 80 -6.18 10.92 -9.00
N ALA A 81 -7.41 11.43 -8.98
CA ALA A 81 -7.97 12.19 -10.08
C ALA A 81 -7.25 13.55 -10.30
N ALA A 82 -6.68 14.13 -9.25
CA ALA A 82 -5.92 15.38 -9.32
C ALA A 82 -4.43 15.18 -9.65
N ALA A 83 -3.92 13.96 -9.51
CA ALA A 83 -2.52 13.62 -9.72
C ALA A 83 -2.11 13.81 -11.19
N SER A 84 -0.92 14.40 -11.40
CA SER A 84 -0.34 14.65 -12.71
C SER A 84 1.03 13.96 -12.93
N GLY A 85 1.64 13.44 -11.86
CA GLY A 85 2.95 12.83 -11.88
C GLY A 85 3.03 11.55 -12.71
N LYS A 86 4.25 11.21 -13.14
CA LYS A 86 4.52 9.97 -13.87
C LYS A 86 4.30 8.73 -13.02
N TYR A 87 4.61 8.83 -11.72
CA TYR A 87 4.38 7.78 -10.72
C TYR A 87 3.46 8.28 -9.61
N LEU A 88 2.83 7.36 -8.91
CA LEU A 88 1.88 7.59 -7.81
C LEU A 88 2.36 6.88 -6.54
N ALA A 89 2.24 7.52 -5.39
CA ALA A 89 2.43 6.93 -4.07
C ALA A 89 1.23 7.27 -3.17
N PHE A 90 0.87 6.33 -2.27
CA PHE A 90 -0.26 6.48 -1.34
C PHE A 90 0.18 6.18 0.10
N PRO A 91 1.02 7.03 0.73
CA PRO A 91 1.40 6.85 2.13
C PRO A 91 0.23 7.15 3.07
N ASP A 92 0.27 6.54 4.26
CA ASP A 92 -0.59 6.92 5.38
C ASP A 92 0.12 7.96 6.26
N ILE A 93 -0.63 8.94 6.78
CA ILE A 93 -0.05 10.09 7.49
C ILE A 93 0.39 9.75 8.92
N ASP A 94 -0.08 8.65 9.49
CA ASP A 94 0.20 8.17 10.84
C ASP A 94 1.41 7.23 10.93
N ASP A 95 2.07 7.01 9.80
CA ASP A 95 3.25 6.16 9.67
C ASP A 95 4.53 6.97 9.45
N LYS A 96 5.68 6.28 9.45
CA LYS A 96 6.98 6.93 9.23
C LYS A 96 7.66 6.41 7.97
N LEU A 97 8.03 7.34 7.11
CA LEU A 97 8.83 7.08 5.91
C LEU A 97 10.30 7.42 6.19
N TYR A 98 11.21 6.53 5.83
CA TYR A 98 12.63 6.79 5.95
C TYR A 98 13.20 7.53 4.73
N PRO A 99 14.23 8.36 4.93
CA PRO A 99 14.91 9.04 3.83
C PRO A 99 15.37 8.09 2.72
N GLY A 100 15.19 8.51 1.48
CA GLY A 100 15.62 7.73 0.31
C GLY A 100 14.63 6.67 -0.18
N MET A 101 13.50 6.45 0.50
CA MET A 101 12.46 5.52 0.04
C MET A 101 12.03 5.81 -1.39
N TYR A 102 11.48 6.99 -1.62
CA TYR A 102 10.95 7.34 -2.93
C TYR A 102 12.04 7.49 -3.98
N ARG A 103 13.21 8.00 -3.61
CA ARG A 103 14.37 8.06 -4.52
C ARG A 103 14.74 6.67 -5.02
N THR A 104 14.91 5.71 -4.13
CA THR A 104 15.24 4.31 -4.48
C THR A 104 14.18 3.69 -5.38
N LEU A 105 12.89 3.85 -5.03
CA LEU A 105 11.80 3.29 -5.81
C LEU A 105 11.69 3.94 -7.20
N LEU A 106 11.89 5.25 -7.30
CA LEU A 106 11.89 5.96 -8.58
C LEU A 106 13.09 5.56 -9.45
N GLU A 107 14.30 5.45 -8.89
CA GLU A 107 15.48 4.98 -9.62
C GLU A 107 15.25 3.56 -10.19
N MET A 108 14.68 2.65 -9.40
CA MET A 108 14.31 1.32 -9.87
C MET A 108 13.28 1.39 -11.00
N ALA A 109 12.22 2.19 -10.80
CA ALA A 109 11.12 2.29 -11.74
C ALA A 109 11.52 2.94 -13.07
N GLU A 110 12.35 3.99 -13.03
CA GLU A 110 12.87 4.66 -14.23
C GLU A 110 13.83 3.77 -15.00
N LYS A 111 14.79 3.14 -14.31
CA LYS A 111 15.80 2.29 -14.93
C LYS A 111 15.19 1.08 -15.63
N GLU A 112 14.23 0.45 -15.01
CA GLU A 112 13.66 -0.82 -15.46
C GLU A 112 12.27 -0.66 -16.09
N HIS A 113 11.76 0.57 -16.25
CA HIS A 113 10.41 0.87 -16.79
C HIS A 113 9.31 0.05 -16.11
N LEU A 114 9.30 0.10 -14.77
CA LEU A 114 8.38 -0.72 -13.98
C LEU A 114 6.94 -0.18 -14.02
N ASP A 115 5.99 -1.10 -13.91
CA ASP A 115 4.61 -0.78 -13.58
C ASP A 115 4.46 -0.50 -12.07
N ILE A 116 5.20 -1.28 -11.24
CA ILE A 116 5.20 -1.17 -9.78
C ILE A 116 6.63 -1.37 -9.28
N ALA A 117 7.13 -0.44 -8.47
CA ALA A 117 8.28 -0.65 -7.62
C ALA A 117 7.82 -0.74 -6.16
N THR A 118 8.35 -1.70 -5.41
CA THR A 118 7.92 -1.95 -4.03
C THR A 118 9.13 -2.16 -3.12
N CYS A 119 9.01 -1.75 -1.86
CA CYS A 119 10.02 -1.95 -0.83
C CYS A 119 9.48 -2.77 0.34
N ASN A 120 10.30 -2.93 1.37
CA ASN A 120 9.90 -3.51 2.64
C ASN A 120 9.67 -2.41 3.68
N GLY A 121 9.04 -2.80 4.77
CA GLY A 121 8.81 -1.97 5.94
C GLY A 121 8.96 -2.78 7.22
N THR A 122 8.64 -2.14 8.33
CA THR A 122 8.75 -2.70 9.67
C THR A 122 7.42 -2.51 10.40
N TYR A 123 6.91 -3.56 11.03
CA TYR A 123 5.88 -3.43 12.05
C TYR A 123 6.48 -2.86 13.33
N VAL A 124 5.90 -1.79 13.86
CA VAL A 124 6.30 -1.17 15.12
C VAL A 124 5.16 -1.27 16.12
N TYR A 125 5.36 -2.06 17.17
CA TYR A 125 4.38 -2.25 18.24
C TYR A 125 4.74 -1.34 19.42
N GLU A 126 4.10 -0.18 19.51
CA GLU A 126 4.40 0.81 20.58
C GLU A 126 4.36 0.21 21.99
N LYS A 127 3.30 -0.56 22.29
CA LYS A 127 3.10 -1.14 23.64
C LYS A 127 4.12 -2.21 24.00
N ARG A 128 4.65 -2.95 23.02
CA ARG A 128 5.56 -4.09 23.23
C ARG A 128 7.03 -3.72 23.07
N ARG A 129 7.33 -2.55 22.50
CA ARG A 129 8.67 -2.14 22.05
C ARG A 129 9.36 -3.18 21.16
N GLU A 130 8.56 -3.84 20.34
CA GLU A 130 9.00 -4.86 19.40
C GLU A 130 8.84 -4.33 17.97
N SER A 131 9.76 -4.71 17.11
CA SER A 131 9.68 -4.42 15.69
C SER A 131 10.16 -5.63 14.89
N HIS A 132 9.55 -5.87 13.74
CA HIS A 132 10.01 -6.91 12.82
C HIS A 132 9.65 -6.55 11.38
N PRO A 133 10.42 -7.04 10.38
CA PRO A 133 10.13 -6.79 8.99
C PRO A 133 8.73 -7.25 8.59
N ILE A 134 8.06 -6.47 7.75
CA ILE A 134 6.75 -6.83 7.18
C ILE A 134 6.91 -8.06 6.30
N PHE A 135 7.86 -8.02 5.36
CA PHE A 135 8.23 -9.19 4.57
C PHE A 135 9.49 -9.83 5.16
N PRO A 136 9.49 -11.16 5.35
CA PRO A 136 10.60 -11.85 6.01
C PRO A 136 11.85 -11.83 5.12
N LEU A 137 12.94 -11.26 5.64
CA LEU A 137 14.20 -11.07 4.90
C LEU A 137 14.87 -12.40 4.50
N ASP A 138 14.65 -13.46 5.28
CA ASP A 138 15.17 -14.82 5.06
C ASP A 138 14.43 -15.57 3.94
N ARG A 139 13.20 -15.16 3.60
CA ARG A 139 12.33 -15.86 2.65
C ARG A 139 11.93 -15.02 1.45
N LEU A 140 12.07 -13.70 1.54
CA LEU A 140 11.74 -12.79 0.45
C LEU A 140 12.89 -11.79 0.22
N PRO A 141 13.94 -12.20 -0.48
CA PRO A 141 15.05 -11.32 -0.86
C PRO A 141 14.62 -10.34 -1.96
N SER A 142 15.40 -9.27 -2.16
CA SER A 142 15.23 -8.37 -3.31
C SER A 142 15.20 -9.14 -4.63
N THR A 143 14.38 -8.67 -5.56
CA THR A 143 14.19 -9.34 -6.86
C THR A 143 14.79 -8.55 -8.01
N GLY A 144 15.01 -9.21 -9.14
CA GLY A 144 15.05 -8.55 -10.43
C GLY A 144 13.64 -8.15 -10.88
N VAL A 145 13.49 -7.74 -12.14
CA VAL A 145 12.17 -7.46 -12.73
C VAL A 145 11.41 -8.77 -12.95
N LEU A 146 10.20 -8.84 -12.43
CA LEU A 146 9.31 -10.00 -12.53
C LEU A 146 7.92 -9.56 -13.00
N PRO A 147 7.16 -10.44 -13.68
CA PRO A 147 5.71 -10.24 -13.81
C PRO A 147 5.06 -10.17 -12.41
N GLY A 148 4.09 -9.28 -12.24
CA GLY A 148 3.52 -9.02 -10.92
C GLY A 148 2.89 -10.25 -10.25
N HIS A 149 2.25 -11.13 -11.02
CA HIS A 149 1.71 -12.40 -10.49
C HIS A 149 2.80 -13.36 -10.00
N VAL A 150 4.01 -13.31 -10.56
CA VAL A 150 5.15 -14.11 -10.09
C VAL A 150 5.65 -13.56 -8.76
N TRP A 151 5.79 -12.23 -8.63
CA TRP A 151 6.15 -11.61 -7.37
C TRP A 151 5.08 -11.85 -6.30
N LEU A 152 3.79 -11.66 -6.64
CA LEU A 152 2.67 -11.94 -5.72
C LEU A 152 2.72 -13.39 -5.19
N LYS A 153 3.03 -14.34 -6.07
CA LYS A 153 3.20 -15.73 -5.68
C LYS A 153 4.34 -15.91 -4.66
N GLN A 154 5.52 -15.35 -4.93
CA GLN A 154 6.66 -15.44 -4.01
C GLN A 154 6.32 -14.83 -2.63
N ALA A 155 5.65 -13.67 -2.64
CA ALA A 155 5.21 -13.00 -1.43
C ALA A 155 4.18 -13.83 -0.63
N LEU A 156 3.19 -14.44 -1.30
CA LEU A 156 2.22 -15.34 -0.67
C LEU A 156 2.88 -16.62 -0.12
N ASP A 157 3.87 -17.18 -0.82
CA ASP A 157 4.61 -18.37 -0.38
C ASP A 157 5.47 -18.08 0.86
N SER A 158 5.88 -16.82 1.05
CA SER A 158 6.57 -16.39 2.27
C SER A 158 5.69 -16.48 3.54
N ARG A 159 4.36 -16.63 3.38
CA ARG A 159 3.32 -16.69 4.43
C ARG A 159 3.24 -15.43 5.30
N LYS A 160 3.74 -14.29 4.79
CA LYS A 160 3.75 -13.00 5.49
C LYS A 160 3.39 -11.85 4.54
N PHE A 161 2.64 -12.14 3.46
CA PHE A 161 2.23 -11.09 2.55
C PHE A 161 1.20 -10.16 3.21
N LEU A 162 1.44 -8.86 3.08
CA LEU A 162 0.54 -7.80 3.49
C LEU A 162 0.09 -7.02 2.26
N HIS A 163 -1.22 -6.91 2.09
CA HIS A 163 -1.82 -6.08 1.06
C HIS A 163 -1.78 -4.62 1.49
N VAL A 164 -0.83 -3.84 0.98
CA VAL A 164 -0.69 -2.41 1.31
C VAL A 164 -0.32 -1.59 0.09
N THR A 165 -0.78 -0.36 0.04
CA THR A 165 -0.48 0.58 -1.03
C THR A 165 0.77 1.40 -0.75
N TRP A 166 1.07 1.65 0.51
CA TRP A 166 2.08 2.59 0.96
C TRP A 166 3.55 2.11 0.83
N LEU A 167 3.80 0.82 0.57
CA LEU A 167 5.14 0.31 0.22
C LEU A 167 5.48 0.43 -1.27
N ASN A 168 4.53 0.91 -2.07
CA ASN A 168 4.63 0.86 -3.52
C ASN A 168 4.65 2.26 -4.15
N ILE A 169 5.31 2.37 -5.29
CA ILE A 169 4.98 3.38 -6.29
C ILE A 169 4.44 2.69 -7.53
N TYR A 170 3.50 3.35 -8.18
CA TYR A 170 2.78 2.83 -9.35
C TYR A 170 3.01 3.76 -10.54
N ARG A 171 3.29 3.22 -11.73
CA ARG A 171 3.32 4.02 -12.94
C ARG A 171 1.90 4.55 -13.24
N HIS A 172 1.74 5.86 -13.36
CA HIS A 172 0.42 6.48 -13.46
C HIS A 172 -0.35 6.04 -14.71
N ASP A 173 0.32 5.93 -15.86
CA ASP A 173 -0.30 5.43 -17.08
C ASP A 173 -0.81 3.99 -16.95
N PHE A 174 -0.09 3.14 -16.20
CA PHE A 174 -0.55 1.79 -15.90
C PHE A 174 -1.86 1.81 -15.09
N ILE A 175 -1.95 2.67 -14.05
CA ILE A 175 -3.16 2.82 -13.25
C ILE A 175 -4.33 3.32 -14.12
N ARG A 176 -4.09 4.31 -15.01
CA ARG A 176 -5.10 4.85 -15.93
C ARG A 176 -5.58 3.83 -16.94
N GLN A 177 -4.66 3.09 -17.57
CA GLN A 177 -4.98 2.06 -18.58
C GLN A 177 -5.89 0.96 -18.05
N HIS A 178 -5.73 0.60 -16.78
CA HIS A 178 -6.54 -0.43 -16.13
C HIS A 178 -7.74 0.13 -15.36
N HIS A 179 -7.95 1.47 -15.37
CA HIS A 179 -9.05 2.14 -14.67
C HIS A 179 -9.13 1.81 -13.17
N PHE A 180 -7.96 1.66 -12.52
CA PHE A 180 -7.91 1.35 -11.09
C PHE A 180 -8.46 2.48 -10.24
N HIS A 181 -9.25 2.12 -9.26
CA HIS A 181 -9.78 3.01 -8.24
C HIS A 181 -9.94 2.24 -6.92
N PHE A 182 -9.95 2.97 -5.80
CA PHE A 182 -10.25 2.41 -4.50
C PHE A 182 -11.76 2.27 -4.34
N GLU A 183 -12.24 1.08 -3.90
CA GLU A 183 -13.68 0.85 -3.70
C GLU A 183 -14.19 1.71 -2.54
N PRO A 184 -15.18 2.61 -2.78
CA PRO A 184 -15.74 3.47 -1.74
C PRO A 184 -16.37 2.68 -0.60
N GLY A 185 -16.20 3.19 0.64
CA GLY A 185 -16.81 2.62 1.82
C GLY A 185 -16.28 1.25 2.25
N LEU A 186 -15.25 0.72 1.59
CA LEU A 186 -14.66 -0.58 1.88
C LEU A 186 -13.53 -0.46 2.91
N ARG A 187 -13.63 -1.19 4.02
CA ARG A 187 -12.50 -1.43 4.92
C ARG A 187 -11.55 -2.46 4.27
N HIS A 188 -10.23 -2.28 4.41
CA HIS A 188 -9.21 -3.11 3.73
C HIS A 188 -9.29 -3.06 2.20
N GLN A 189 -9.59 -1.89 1.67
CA GLN A 189 -9.63 -1.61 0.23
C GLN A 189 -8.30 -1.89 -0.49
N ASP A 190 -7.20 -1.98 0.28
CA ASP A 190 -5.87 -2.33 -0.23
C ASP A 190 -5.82 -3.76 -0.78
N ILE A 191 -6.66 -4.69 -0.26
CA ILE A 191 -6.66 -6.08 -0.68
C ILE A 191 -7.05 -6.23 -2.15
N PRO A 192 -8.23 -5.77 -2.62
CA PRO A 192 -8.57 -5.85 -4.04
C PRO A 192 -7.64 -5.00 -4.90
N TRP A 193 -7.28 -3.77 -4.47
CA TRP A 193 -6.37 -2.90 -5.21
C TRP A 193 -5.02 -3.58 -5.50
N THR A 194 -4.31 -4.04 -4.48
CA THR A 194 -2.98 -4.61 -4.64
C THR A 194 -3.01 -5.95 -5.37
N THR A 195 -4.06 -6.76 -5.14
CA THR A 195 -4.23 -8.03 -5.85
C THR A 195 -4.40 -7.79 -7.35
N GLU A 196 -5.29 -6.88 -7.72
CA GLU A 196 -5.54 -6.59 -9.14
C GLU A 196 -4.34 -5.93 -9.80
N ALA A 197 -3.72 -4.94 -9.14
CA ALA A 197 -2.54 -4.27 -9.65
C ALA A 197 -1.39 -5.25 -9.91
N LEU A 198 -1.13 -6.20 -9.00
CA LEU A 198 -0.10 -7.21 -9.17
C LEU A 198 -0.47 -8.26 -10.23
N LEU A 199 -1.74 -8.62 -10.38
CA LEU A 199 -2.17 -9.51 -11.46
C LEU A 199 -2.08 -8.83 -12.84
N ALA A 200 -2.33 -7.53 -12.92
CA ALA A 200 -2.24 -6.79 -14.17
C ALA A 200 -0.80 -6.47 -14.59
N ALA A 201 0.06 -6.12 -13.61
CA ALA A 201 1.42 -5.65 -13.87
C ALA A 201 2.31 -6.70 -14.55
N GLU A 202 3.05 -6.25 -15.58
CA GLU A 202 4.02 -7.08 -16.29
C GLU A 202 5.46 -6.86 -15.77
N ARG A 203 5.72 -5.72 -15.13
CA ARG A 203 7.05 -5.32 -14.67
C ARG A 203 7.02 -4.82 -13.24
N VAL A 204 7.35 -5.69 -12.31
CA VAL A 204 7.41 -5.40 -10.86
C VAL A 204 8.81 -5.70 -10.36
N GLN A 205 9.35 -4.86 -9.50
CA GLN A 205 10.58 -5.13 -8.80
C GLN A 205 10.44 -4.80 -7.32
N TYR A 206 10.95 -5.67 -6.48
CA TYR A 206 10.95 -5.54 -5.02
C TYR A 206 12.37 -5.36 -4.49
N THR A 207 12.53 -4.42 -3.56
CA THR A 207 13.71 -4.31 -2.70
C THR A 207 13.39 -4.68 -1.27
N SER A 208 14.24 -5.50 -0.64
CA SER A 208 14.10 -5.88 0.77
C SER A 208 14.50 -4.78 1.76
N GLN A 209 14.93 -3.62 1.28
CA GLN A 209 15.23 -2.47 2.13
C GLN A 209 13.99 -1.98 2.86
N GLN A 210 14.13 -1.75 4.18
CA GLN A 210 13.05 -1.34 5.06
C GLN A 210 13.01 0.18 5.11
N PHE A 211 12.06 0.78 4.40
CA PHE A 211 11.92 2.23 4.29
C PHE A 211 10.67 2.80 4.97
N TYR A 212 9.90 1.94 5.64
CA TYR A 212 8.61 2.32 6.18
C TYR A 212 8.36 1.68 7.54
N ASP A 213 8.00 2.46 8.55
CA ASP A 213 7.52 1.96 9.84
C ASP A 213 6.00 2.08 9.90
N TYR A 214 5.35 0.93 9.95
CA TYR A 214 3.92 0.83 10.18
C TYR A 214 3.63 0.73 11.67
N TYR A 215 3.05 1.79 12.23
CA TYR A 215 2.76 1.88 13.66
C TYR A 215 1.45 1.21 14.02
N ILE A 216 1.51 0.21 14.92
CA ILE A 216 0.35 -0.44 15.49
C ILE A 216 0.03 0.19 16.84
N HIS A 217 -0.92 1.11 16.85
CA HIS A 217 -1.38 1.80 18.05
C HIS A 217 -2.88 1.54 18.31
N SER A 218 -3.36 1.84 19.54
CA SER A 218 -4.74 1.54 19.98
C SER A 218 -5.83 2.33 19.25
N GLU A 219 -5.48 3.43 18.61
CA GLU A 219 -6.41 4.28 17.86
C GLU A 219 -6.51 3.92 16.38
N SER A 220 -5.62 3.03 15.91
CA SER A 220 -5.63 2.55 14.53
C SER A 220 -6.99 1.95 14.18
N VAL A 221 -7.57 2.38 13.06
CA VAL A 221 -8.88 1.90 12.57
C VAL A 221 -8.92 0.38 12.43
N SER A 222 -7.78 -0.23 12.12
CA SER A 222 -7.62 -1.67 11.92
C SER A 222 -7.61 -2.48 13.23
N HIS A 223 -7.45 -1.84 14.40
CA HIS A 223 -7.22 -2.52 15.68
C HIS A 223 -8.21 -2.11 16.79
N LYS A 224 -9.31 -1.44 16.45
CA LYS A 224 -10.37 -1.17 17.43
C LYS A 224 -11.01 -2.47 17.91
N PRO A 225 -11.30 -2.60 19.23
CA PRO A 225 -11.94 -3.80 19.77
C PRO A 225 -13.30 -4.01 19.10
N ASP A 226 -13.57 -5.26 18.73
CA ASP A 226 -14.81 -5.65 18.09
C ASP A 226 -15.95 -5.73 19.12
N ASN A 227 -17.07 -5.09 18.81
CA ASN A 227 -18.39 -5.40 19.36
C ASN A 227 -19.21 -6.10 18.27
N ASP A 228 -20.39 -6.62 18.60
CA ASP A 228 -21.22 -7.39 17.67
C ASP A 228 -21.52 -6.62 16.37
N ASP A 229 -21.78 -5.32 16.46
CA ASP A 229 -22.04 -4.46 15.29
C ASP A 229 -20.78 -4.28 14.42
N THR A 230 -19.62 -4.15 15.05
CA THR A 230 -18.33 -4.06 14.34
C THR A 230 -17.96 -5.39 13.68
N LEU A 231 -18.24 -6.52 14.31
CA LEU A 231 -18.03 -7.86 13.72
C LEU A 231 -18.94 -8.07 12.50
N MET A 232 -20.22 -7.74 12.59
CA MET A 232 -21.16 -7.83 11.46
C MET A 232 -20.76 -6.90 10.31
N ARG A 233 -20.30 -5.69 10.62
CA ARG A 233 -19.79 -4.76 9.60
C ARG A 233 -18.53 -5.30 8.95
N SER A 234 -17.57 -5.80 9.72
CA SER A 234 -16.36 -6.42 9.21
C SER A 234 -16.66 -7.61 8.32
N ALA A 235 -17.60 -8.48 8.71
CA ALA A 235 -18.02 -9.61 7.88
C ALA A 235 -18.58 -9.16 6.52
N ARG A 236 -19.39 -8.11 6.47
CA ARG A 236 -19.91 -7.56 5.21
C ARG A 236 -18.77 -7.03 4.31
N HIS A 237 -17.79 -6.34 4.89
CA HIS A 237 -16.62 -5.88 4.11
C HIS A 237 -15.82 -7.05 3.54
N TYR A 238 -15.56 -8.11 4.32
CA TYR A 238 -14.87 -9.29 3.82
C TYR A 238 -15.66 -10.03 2.75
N MET A 239 -16.99 -10.13 2.88
CA MET A 239 -17.86 -10.70 1.82
C MET A 239 -17.72 -9.90 0.52
N LYS A 240 -17.77 -8.57 0.60
CA LYS A 240 -17.56 -7.71 -0.57
C LYS A 240 -16.17 -7.89 -1.18
N ILE A 241 -15.12 -7.99 -0.35
CA ILE A 241 -13.76 -8.25 -0.80
C ILE A 241 -13.69 -9.59 -1.54
N LEU A 242 -14.31 -10.65 -1.02
CA LEU A 242 -14.32 -11.96 -1.67
C LEU A 242 -15.00 -11.91 -3.03
N GLU A 243 -16.14 -11.23 -3.15
CA GLU A 243 -16.82 -11.01 -4.44
C GLU A 243 -15.91 -10.26 -5.43
N MET A 244 -15.22 -9.21 -4.97
CA MET A 244 -14.28 -8.46 -5.81
C MET A 244 -13.09 -9.33 -6.24
N LEU A 245 -12.50 -10.09 -5.32
CA LEU A 245 -11.39 -11.00 -5.63
C LEU A 245 -11.81 -12.09 -6.61
N GLU A 246 -13.02 -12.62 -6.51
CA GLU A 246 -13.55 -13.58 -7.48
C GLU A 246 -13.66 -12.96 -8.88
N ALA A 247 -14.21 -11.75 -8.98
CA ALA A 247 -14.28 -11.01 -10.24
C ALA A 247 -12.90 -10.68 -10.82
N ILE A 248 -11.94 -10.29 -9.96
CA ILE A 248 -10.54 -10.07 -10.35
C ILE A 248 -9.92 -11.37 -10.87
N ASN A 249 -10.10 -12.49 -10.18
CA ASN A 249 -9.54 -13.78 -10.57
C ASN A 249 -10.09 -14.24 -11.93
N GLN A 250 -11.35 -13.97 -12.22
CA GLN A 250 -11.97 -14.27 -13.52
C GLN A 250 -11.37 -13.45 -14.67
N ARG A 251 -10.87 -12.24 -14.41
CA ARG A 251 -10.20 -11.40 -15.42
C ARG A 251 -8.78 -11.87 -15.74
N TYR A 252 -8.11 -12.57 -14.81
CA TYR A 252 -6.72 -13.02 -14.96
C TYR A 252 -6.54 -14.53 -14.73
N PRO A 253 -7.31 -15.41 -15.41
CA PRO A 253 -7.40 -16.83 -15.05
C PRO A 253 -6.07 -17.58 -15.18
N ASP A 254 -5.23 -17.24 -16.16
CA ASP A 254 -3.94 -17.90 -16.35
C ASP A 254 -2.94 -17.53 -15.26
N LYS A 255 -2.90 -16.26 -14.87
CA LYS A 255 -2.03 -15.76 -13.80
C LYS A 255 -2.42 -16.34 -12.44
N VAL A 256 -3.72 -16.45 -12.17
CA VAL A 256 -4.26 -17.09 -10.95
C VAL A 256 -3.95 -18.58 -10.94
N ARG A 257 -4.09 -19.30 -12.07
CA ARG A 257 -3.68 -20.71 -12.18
C ARG A 257 -2.20 -20.90 -11.88
N HIS A 258 -1.34 -20.02 -12.37
CA HIS A 258 0.09 -20.06 -12.06
C HIS A 258 0.36 -19.94 -10.55
N ILE A 259 -0.35 -19.05 -9.85
CA ILE A 259 -0.23 -18.90 -8.39
C ILE A 259 -0.74 -20.15 -7.67
N ALA A 260 -1.86 -20.73 -8.11
CA ALA A 260 -2.48 -21.90 -7.50
C ALA A 260 -1.69 -23.19 -7.74
N ALA A 261 -1.22 -23.43 -8.97
CA ALA A 261 -0.56 -24.69 -9.36
C ALA A 261 0.66 -25.01 -8.51
N CYS A 262 1.37 -24.00 -8.03
CA CYS A 262 2.55 -24.22 -7.20
C CYS A 262 2.24 -24.46 -5.72
N ARG A 263 1.04 -24.12 -5.23
CA ARG A 263 0.60 -24.48 -3.86
C ARG A 263 0.34 -25.98 -3.68
N TRP A 264 0.01 -26.69 -4.76
CA TRP A 264 -0.23 -28.14 -4.75
C TRP A 264 1.03 -28.98 -4.98
N GLN A 265 2.17 -28.35 -5.31
CA GLN A 265 3.46 -29.02 -5.49
C GLN A 265 4.31 -29.09 -4.22
N THR A 266 3.86 -28.56 -3.10
CA THR A 266 4.50 -28.84 -1.79
C THR A 266 4.35 -30.33 -1.46
N PRO A 267 5.46 -31.04 -1.11
CA PRO A 267 5.50 -32.49 -1.11
C PRO A 267 4.50 -33.10 -0.13
N LYS A 268 3.75 -34.10 -0.57
CA LYS A 268 2.94 -35.01 0.25
C LYS A 268 3.75 -35.78 1.35
N LYS A 269 5.04 -35.46 1.54
CA LYS A 269 5.96 -36.21 2.38
C LYS A 269 6.04 -35.85 3.87
N ALA A 270 5.33 -34.82 4.32
CA ALA A 270 5.50 -34.37 5.71
C ALA A 270 4.48 -34.93 6.70
N TRP A 271 3.41 -35.63 6.27
CA TRP A 271 2.42 -36.17 7.17
C TRP A 271 2.36 -37.71 7.17
N GLU A 272 2.90 -38.39 6.14
CA GLU A 272 2.95 -39.87 6.08
C GLU A 272 3.94 -40.49 7.07
N SER A 273 4.86 -39.70 7.62
CA SER A 273 5.81 -40.18 8.65
C SER A 273 5.32 -40.04 10.09
N SER A 274 4.10 -39.57 10.32
CA SER A 274 3.54 -39.28 11.66
C SER A 274 2.39 -40.19 12.06
N ILE A 275 2.10 -41.27 11.32
CA ILE A 275 1.13 -42.26 11.73
C ILE A 275 1.90 -43.39 12.44
N PRO A 276 1.74 -43.60 13.78
CA PRO A 276 2.28 -44.77 14.42
C PRO A 276 1.59 -46.01 13.83
N SER A 277 2.37 -46.97 13.36
CA SER A 277 1.85 -48.30 13.01
C SER A 277 1.21 -48.91 14.25
N ILE A 278 -0.10 -48.99 14.25
CA ILE A 278 -0.85 -49.84 15.19
C ILE A 278 -0.77 -51.24 14.61
N ALA A 279 0.13 -52.05 15.19
CA ALA A 279 0.11 -53.51 15.09
C ALA A 279 -0.65 -54.08 16.28
#